data_0009c173d9ad01c40895418cee966c9e
#
_entry.id   0009c173d9ad01c40895418cee966c9e
#
_cell.length_a   1.000
_cell.length_b   1.000
_cell.length_c   1.000
_cell.angle_alpha   90.00
_cell.angle_beta   90.00
_cell.angle_gamma   90.00
#
_symmetry.space_group_name_H-M   'P 1'
#
loop_
_entity.id
_entity.type
_entity.pdbx_description
1 polymer ?
#
loop_
_entity_poly.entity_id
_entity_poly.type
_entity_poly.pdbx_seq_one_letter_code
_entity_poly.pdbx_strand_id
1 'polypeptide(L)'
;QAQLEKIRATALANDAQSTERQAARVETAEARKIRAAEHKHSNRVAAELRDARRAAEKARQAQAVTEEKARKDAERAAQVEADAALKKEQKAARDSKYAARKVRQK
;
A
#
# COMPACT_ATOMS: atom_id res chain seq x y z
N GLN A 1 11.34 -59.18 51.10
CA GLN A 1 12.29 -58.85 50.00
C GLN A 1 11.55 -58.76 48.65
N ALA A 2 10.63 -59.66 48.31
CA ALA A 2 9.87 -59.64 47.09
C ALA A 2 8.98 -58.34 46.97
N GLN A 3 8.44 -57.84 48.07
CA GLN A 3 7.63 -56.67 48.14
C GLN A 3 8.51 -55.38 47.92
N LEU A 4 9.71 -55.35 48.47
CA LEU A 4 10.68 -54.26 48.28
C LEU A 4 11.13 -54.22 46.86
N GLU A 5 11.38 -55.31 46.18
CA GLU A 5 11.74 -55.39 44.78
C GLU A 5 10.63 -54.84 43.86
N LYS A 6 9.37 -55.24 44.17
CA LYS A 6 8.20 -54.71 43.45
C LYS A 6 8.04 -53.20 43.62
N ILE A 7 8.22 -52.72 44.84
CA ILE A 7 8.14 -51.29 45.14
C ILE A 7 9.23 -50.51 44.39
N ARG A 8 10.46 -51.04 44.37
CA ARG A 8 11.57 -50.45 43.62
C ARG A 8 11.33 -50.45 42.10
N ALA A 9 10.82 -51.58 41.58
CA ALA A 9 10.50 -51.66 40.15
C ALA A 9 9.39 -50.69 39.76
N THR A 10 8.35 -50.56 40.62
CA THR A 10 7.27 -49.61 40.41
C THR A 10 7.75 -48.17 40.47
N ALA A 11 8.63 -47.85 41.43
CA ALA A 11 9.24 -46.51 41.54
C ALA A 11 10.07 -46.17 40.32
N LEU A 12 10.88 -47.08 39.80
CA LEU A 12 11.70 -46.91 38.62
C LEU A 12 10.82 -46.70 37.36
N ALA A 13 9.75 -47.49 37.23
CA ALA A 13 8.79 -47.34 36.14
C ALA A 13 8.07 -46.00 36.20
N ASN A 14 7.68 -45.53 37.38
CA ASN A 14 7.06 -44.25 37.58
C ASN A 14 8.03 -43.09 37.26
N ASP A 15 9.28 -43.20 37.64
CA ASP A 15 10.31 -42.21 37.31
C ASP A 15 10.57 -42.14 35.82
N ALA A 16 10.63 -43.29 35.14
CA ALA A 16 10.79 -43.33 33.69
C ALA A 16 9.59 -42.68 32.99
N GLN A 17 8.36 -42.97 33.41
CA GLN A 17 7.15 -42.34 32.88
C GLN A 17 7.09 -40.85 33.16
N SER A 18 7.52 -40.44 34.36
CA SER A 18 7.59 -39.02 34.73
C SER A 18 8.57 -38.27 33.86
N THR A 19 9.73 -38.87 33.58
CA THR A 19 10.74 -38.32 32.70
C THR A 19 10.25 -38.20 31.26
N GLU A 20 9.56 -39.23 30.75
CA GLU A 20 8.95 -39.18 29.42
C GLU A 20 7.87 -38.12 29.32
N ARG A 21 7.01 -37.95 30.32
CA ARG A 21 5.98 -36.92 30.38
C ARG A 21 6.61 -35.52 30.39
N GLN A 22 7.69 -35.36 31.14
CA GLN A 22 8.41 -34.08 31.21
C GLN A 22 9.05 -33.72 29.87
N ALA A 23 9.69 -34.70 29.21
CA ALA A 23 10.24 -34.51 27.87
C ALA A 23 9.16 -34.15 26.86
N ALA A 24 8.01 -34.81 26.89
CA ALA A 24 6.87 -34.50 26.03
C ALA A 24 6.32 -33.08 26.27
N ARG A 25 6.27 -32.65 27.53
CA ARG A 25 5.86 -31.29 27.89
C ARG A 25 6.82 -30.23 27.34
N VAL A 26 8.12 -30.51 27.46
CA VAL A 26 9.16 -29.60 26.92
C VAL A 26 9.06 -29.51 25.41
N GLU A 27 8.92 -30.64 24.70
CA GLU A 27 8.74 -30.64 23.24
C GLU A 27 7.49 -29.86 22.82
N THR A 28 6.37 -30.06 23.55
CA THR A 28 5.11 -29.35 23.27
C THR A 28 5.30 -27.84 23.50
N ALA A 29 5.97 -27.45 24.58
CA ALA A 29 6.23 -26.06 24.89
C ALA A 29 7.13 -25.40 23.83
N GLU A 30 8.17 -26.10 23.38
CA GLU A 30 9.04 -25.61 22.31
C GLU A 30 8.29 -25.48 20.99
N ALA A 31 7.48 -26.48 20.62
CA ALA A 31 6.66 -26.43 19.43
C ALA A 31 5.67 -25.25 19.46
N ARG A 32 5.08 -24.96 20.61
CA ARG A 32 4.21 -23.78 20.81
C ARG A 32 4.96 -22.49 20.63
N LYS A 33 6.18 -22.39 21.16
CA LYS A 33 7.02 -21.19 20.99
C LYS A 33 7.37 -20.95 19.53
N ILE A 34 7.74 -22.01 18.81
CA ILE A 34 8.06 -21.91 17.38
C ILE A 34 6.83 -21.46 16.59
N ARG A 35 5.66 -22.05 16.83
CA ARG A 35 4.42 -21.66 16.17
C ARG A 35 4.02 -20.23 16.49
N ALA A 36 4.18 -19.81 17.74
CA ALA A 36 3.89 -18.44 18.14
C ALA A 36 4.83 -17.44 17.46
N ALA A 37 6.12 -17.78 17.35
CA ALA A 37 7.10 -16.96 16.65
C ALA A 37 6.80 -16.87 15.15
N GLU A 38 6.45 -17.97 14.50
CA GLU A 38 6.05 -18.04 13.10
C GLU A 38 4.79 -17.20 12.84
N HIS A 39 3.80 -17.32 13.74
CA HIS A 39 2.56 -16.55 13.64
C HIS A 39 2.81 -15.06 13.79
N LYS A 40 3.65 -14.66 14.74
CA LYS A 40 4.09 -13.27 14.91
C LYS A 40 4.78 -12.74 13.66
N HIS A 41 5.69 -13.54 13.10
CA HIS A 41 6.41 -13.18 11.88
C HIS A 41 5.45 -13.03 10.71
N SER A 42 4.55 -13.99 10.52
CA SER A 42 3.54 -13.96 9.48
C SER A 42 2.62 -12.75 9.60
N ASN A 43 2.18 -12.41 10.81
CA ASN A 43 1.37 -11.23 11.07
C ASN A 43 2.11 -9.94 10.77
N ARG A 44 3.40 -9.88 11.11
CA ARG A 44 4.25 -8.72 10.82
C ARG A 44 4.39 -8.51 9.32
N VAL A 45 4.69 -9.57 8.58
CA VAL A 45 4.80 -9.53 7.11
C VAL A 45 3.48 -9.09 6.48
N ALA A 46 2.37 -9.64 6.95
CA ALA A 46 1.04 -9.26 6.46
C ALA A 46 0.72 -7.80 6.75
N ALA A 47 1.09 -7.28 7.92
CA ALA A 47 0.91 -5.88 8.29
C ALA A 47 1.76 -4.96 7.42
N GLU A 48 3.03 -5.30 7.21
CA GLU A 48 3.93 -4.55 6.34
C GLU A 48 3.42 -4.50 4.90
N LEU A 49 2.91 -5.63 4.40
CA LEU A 49 2.34 -5.70 3.06
C LEU A 49 1.09 -4.82 2.93
N ARG A 50 0.21 -4.83 3.92
CA ARG A 50 -0.97 -3.96 3.95
C ARG A 50 -0.59 -2.49 3.98
N ASP A 51 0.39 -2.13 4.79
CA ASP A 51 0.87 -0.75 4.90
C ASP A 51 1.52 -0.29 3.59
N ALA A 52 2.30 -1.16 2.95
CA ALA A 52 2.91 -0.89 1.65
C ALA A 52 1.83 -0.68 0.56
N ARG A 53 0.79 -1.50 0.56
CA ARG A 53 -0.34 -1.35 -0.38
C ARG A 53 -1.10 -0.05 -0.17
N ARG A 54 -1.34 0.32 1.08
CA ARG A 54 -2.00 1.59 1.43
C ARG A 54 -1.17 2.79 0.98
N ALA A 55 0.13 2.73 1.24
CA ALA A 55 1.05 3.80 0.82
C ALA A 55 1.10 3.93 -0.70
N ALA A 56 1.18 2.80 -1.41
CA ALA A 56 1.17 2.78 -2.88
C ALA A 56 -0.14 3.33 -3.45
N GLU A 57 -1.27 2.99 -2.84
CA GLU A 57 -2.58 3.49 -3.27
C GLU A 57 -2.73 4.99 -3.02
N LYS A 58 -2.29 5.49 -1.86
CA LYS A 58 -2.26 6.93 -1.58
C LYS A 58 -1.39 7.69 -2.57
N ALA A 59 -0.21 7.16 -2.88
CA ALA A 59 0.70 7.75 -3.85
C ALA A 59 0.06 7.80 -5.24
N ARG A 60 -0.61 6.73 -5.66
CA ARG A 60 -1.32 6.66 -6.94
C ARG A 60 -2.47 7.66 -7.00
N GLN A 61 -3.26 7.78 -5.94
CA GLN A 61 -4.35 8.74 -5.87
C GLN A 61 -3.84 10.18 -5.91
N ALA A 62 -2.78 10.49 -5.17
CA ALA A 62 -2.14 11.79 -5.18
C ALA A 62 -1.60 12.14 -6.57
N GLN A 63 -0.98 11.19 -7.24
CA GLN A 63 -0.48 11.35 -8.60
C GLN A 63 -1.63 11.59 -9.59
N ALA A 64 -2.72 10.84 -9.47
CA ALA A 64 -3.91 11.02 -10.32
C ALA A 64 -4.52 12.41 -10.15
N VAL A 65 -4.60 12.92 -8.92
CA VAL A 65 -5.10 14.27 -8.63
C VAL A 65 -4.18 15.33 -9.24
N THR A 66 -2.85 15.15 -9.11
CA THR A 66 -1.86 16.06 -9.67
C THR A 66 -1.94 16.08 -11.20
N GLU A 67 -2.04 14.92 -11.84
CA GLU A 67 -2.18 14.81 -13.29
C GLU A 67 -3.48 15.43 -13.79
N GLU A 68 -4.58 15.23 -13.10
CA GLU A 68 -5.86 15.85 -13.45
C GLU A 68 -5.81 17.37 -13.34
N LYS A 69 -5.20 17.88 -12.28
CA LYS A 69 -5.00 19.32 -12.11
C LYS A 69 -4.13 19.90 -13.22
N ALA A 70 -3.03 19.22 -13.55
CA ALA A 70 -2.13 19.64 -14.65
C ALA A 70 -2.89 19.64 -15.98
N ARG A 71 -3.71 18.64 -16.25
CA ARG A 71 -4.53 18.58 -17.45
C ARG A 71 -5.53 19.72 -17.53
N LYS A 72 -6.23 20.01 -16.44
CA LYS A 72 -7.17 21.13 -16.38
C LYS A 72 -6.49 22.47 -16.56
N ASP A 73 -5.33 22.66 -15.95
CA ASP A 73 -4.54 23.88 -16.11
C ASP A 73 -4.06 24.05 -17.55
N ALA A 74 -3.64 22.94 -18.19
CA ALA A 74 -3.24 22.95 -19.61
C ALA A 74 -4.43 23.28 -20.53
N GLU A 75 -5.61 22.73 -20.25
CA GLU A 75 -6.84 23.02 -21.00
C GLU A 75 -7.22 24.52 -20.87
N ARG A 76 -7.14 25.08 -19.67
CA ARG A 76 -7.40 26.50 -19.43
C ARG A 76 -6.42 27.37 -20.15
N ALA A 77 -5.13 27.05 -20.12
CA ALA A 77 -4.10 27.78 -20.83
C ALA A 77 -4.34 27.75 -22.33
N ALA A 78 -4.66 26.59 -22.89
CA ALA A 78 -4.99 26.44 -24.30
C ALA A 78 -6.25 27.25 -24.68
N GLN A 79 -7.26 27.27 -23.82
CA GLN A 79 -8.47 28.05 -24.04
C GLN A 79 -8.18 29.55 -24.03
N VAL A 80 -7.37 30.01 -23.10
CA VAL A 80 -6.95 31.46 -23.05
C VAL A 80 -6.18 31.83 -24.30
N GLU A 81 -5.27 30.98 -24.77
CA GLU A 81 -4.54 31.22 -26.02
C GLU A 81 -5.45 31.25 -27.24
N ALA A 82 -6.40 30.30 -27.31
CA ALA A 82 -7.38 30.25 -28.40
C ALA A 82 -8.25 31.51 -28.43
N ASP A 83 -8.72 31.97 -27.27
CA ASP A 83 -9.53 33.18 -27.14
C ASP A 83 -8.74 34.42 -27.52
N ALA A 84 -7.47 34.50 -27.12
CA ALA A 84 -6.59 35.61 -27.49
C ALA A 84 -6.31 35.65 -29.01
N ALA A 85 -6.08 34.46 -29.61
CA ALA A 85 -5.90 34.34 -31.05
C ALA A 85 -7.16 34.78 -31.82
N LEU A 86 -8.33 34.34 -31.33
CA LEU A 86 -9.62 34.72 -31.93
C LEU A 86 -9.88 36.21 -31.86
N LYS A 87 -9.58 36.82 -30.72
CA LYS A 87 -9.68 38.29 -30.56
C LYS A 87 -8.76 39.04 -31.49
N LYS A 88 -7.53 38.58 -31.70
CA LYS A 88 -6.58 39.12 -32.63
C LYS A 88 -7.10 39.06 -34.07
N GLU A 89 -7.63 37.93 -34.49
CA GLU A 89 -8.21 37.75 -35.81
C GLU A 89 -9.40 38.68 -36.04
N GLN A 90 -10.28 38.79 -35.06
CA GLN A 90 -11.44 39.66 -35.12
C GLN A 90 -11.03 41.13 -35.21
N LYS A 91 -10.02 41.53 -34.46
CA LYS A 91 -9.47 42.89 -34.51
C LYS A 91 -8.85 43.18 -35.87
N ALA A 92 -8.04 42.26 -36.38
CA ALA A 92 -7.40 42.35 -37.68
C ALA A 92 -8.47 42.48 -38.81
N ALA A 93 -9.52 41.66 -38.73
CA ALA A 93 -10.64 41.74 -39.68
C ALA A 93 -11.37 43.08 -39.62
N ARG A 94 -11.61 43.62 -38.44
CA ARG A 94 -12.23 44.94 -38.26
C ARG A 94 -11.34 46.06 -38.79
N ASP A 95 -10.05 46.05 -38.49
CA ASP A 95 -9.08 47.00 -38.95
C ASP A 95 -8.95 46.96 -40.47
N SER A 96 -8.95 45.77 -41.05
CA SER A 96 -8.93 45.60 -42.51
C SER A 96 -10.18 46.19 -43.19
N LYS A 97 -11.36 45.96 -42.63
CA LYS A 97 -12.62 46.56 -43.12
C LYS A 97 -12.62 48.05 -43.00
N TYR A 98 -12.11 48.59 -41.88
CA TYR A 98 -12.01 50.03 -41.67
C TYR A 98 -11.06 50.69 -42.69
N ALA A 99 -9.90 50.05 -42.90
CA ALA A 99 -8.93 50.51 -43.89
C ALA A 99 -9.51 50.53 -45.33
N ALA A 100 -10.26 49.47 -45.68
CA ALA A 100 -10.95 49.37 -46.97
C ALA A 100 -11.99 50.48 -47.16
N ARG A 101 -12.77 50.76 -46.11
CA ARG A 101 -13.75 51.88 -46.16
C ARG A 101 -13.09 53.24 -46.31
N LYS A 102 -11.97 53.44 -45.61
CA LYS A 102 -11.21 54.70 -45.68
C LYS A 102 -10.64 54.91 -47.06
N VAL A 103 -10.15 53.87 -47.71
CA VAL A 103 -9.67 53.98 -49.13
C VAL A 103 -10.81 54.29 -50.09
N ARG A 104 -12.01 53.75 -49.90
CA ARG A 104 -13.20 53.98 -50.73
C ARG A 104 -13.70 55.43 -50.62
N GLN A 105 -13.53 56.03 -49.45
CA GLN A 105 -13.98 57.40 -49.20
C GLN A 105 -13.06 58.47 -49.81
N LYS A 106 -11.86 58.09 -50.20
CA LYS A 106 -10.94 59.00 -50.95
C LYS A 106 -11.27 58.89 -52.41
#